data_bd1d8e67cdd0bfd23cfc89351011394b
#
_entry.id   bd1d8e67cdd0bfd23cfc89351011394b
#
_cell.length_a   1.000
_cell.length_b   1.000
_cell.length_c   1.000
_cell.angle_alpha   90.00
_cell.angle_beta   90.00
_cell.angle_gamma   90.00
#
_symmetry.space_group_name_H-M   'P 1'
#
loop_
_entity.id
_entity.type
_entity.pdbx_description
1 polymer ?
#
loop_
_entity_poly.entity_id
_entity_poly.type
_entity_poly.pdbx_seq_one_letter_code
_entity_poly.pdbx_strand_id
1 'polypeptide(L)'
;MSNSRYRKEFTTSPIPAGPQLEYISYSKFEDDWNSQLHSHPFMEIALVVGGEGSLLLESNEYPVATGNLILIPPNKLHTEFSSPSNALEYYILGVRNFSIQEGIVQEGNGESLPVLPLGELMSLIEPVFTEMFHEMKLHRSGHEMMVQSLLLKLAVLLTRRTDLKASFDSTEEMRRGCAIVKEYIDSHYADKITLDDLARISCISKFHLIHEFSRYVGKPPIAYQLKRRIQESKYLLESTDSSIADISCTLGFSSISHFSQRFKLEEGCSPLKYRKRVAQER
;
A
#
# COMPACT_ATOMS: atom_id res chain seq x y z
N MET A 1 25.74 -2.45 -19.00
CA MET A 1 24.40 -3.02 -19.31
C MET A 1 23.39 -1.95 -18.95
N SER A 2 22.44 -1.65 -19.83
CA SER A 2 21.43 -0.63 -19.55
C SER A 2 20.51 -1.07 -18.42
N ASN A 3 20.05 -0.12 -17.60
CA ASN A 3 19.05 -0.35 -16.58
C ASN A 3 17.79 -0.96 -17.19
N SER A 4 17.26 -2.02 -16.58
CA SER A 4 16.11 -2.76 -17.09
C SER A 4 15.10 -3.03 -15.98
N ARG A 5 13.83 -2.63 -16.22
CA ARG A 5 12.71 -2.87 -15.30
C ARG A 5 11.63 -3.70 -16.00
N TYR A 6 11.22 -4.79 -15.38
CA TYR A 6 10.15 -5.66 -15.88
C TYR A 6 8.97 -5.60 -14.89
N ARG A 7 7.84 -5.08 -15.37
CA ARG A 7 6.60 -4.98 -14.60
C ARG A 7 5.63 -6.06 -15.05
N LYS A 8 4.97 -6.71 -14.10
CA LYS A 8 3.89 -7.65 -14.38
C LYS A 8 2.63 -6.89 -14.78
N GLU A 9 2.08 -7.17 -15.97
CA GLU A 9 0.72 -6.78 -16.29
C GLU A 9 -0.23 -7.82 -15.66
N PHE A 10 -1.11 -7.37 -14.78
CA PHE A 10 -2.07 -8.24 -14.11
C PHE A 10 -3.10 -8.78 -15.09
N THR A 11 -2.88 -9.98 -15.59
CA THR A 11 -3.96 -10.83 -16.08
C THR A 11 -4.50 -11.59 -14.87
N THR A 12 -5.82 -11.48 -14.67
CA THR A 12 -6.56 -12.06 -13.55
C THR A 12 -6.24 -13.54 -13.36
N SER A 13 -5.37 -13.89 -12.42
CA SER A 13 -5.18 -15.27 -11.96
C SER A 13 -5.54 -15.37 -10.49
N PRO A 14 -6.42 -16.29 -10.12
CA PRO A 14 -6.89 -16.42 -8.75
C PRO A 14 -5.96 -17.34 -7.95
N ILE A 15 -4.81 -16.85 -7.50
CA ILE A 15 -4.12 -17.45 -6.35
C ILE A 15 -4.29 -16.49 -5.18
N PRO A 16 -5.24 -16.74 -4.29
CA PRO A 16 -5.74 -15.73 -3.36
C PRO A 16 -4.92 -15.48 -2.11
N ALA A 17 -3.75 -16.02 -1.89
CA ALA A 17 -3.10 -15.90 -0.57
C ALA A 17 -1.57 -16.01 -0.56
N GLY A 18 -0.87 -15.50 -1.56
CA GLY A 18 0.61 -15.54 -1.58
C GLY A 18 1.23 -14.20 -1.96
N PRO A 19 2.55 -14.04 -1.77
CA PRO A 19 3.28 -12.87 -2.21
C PRO A 19 3.12 -12.70 -3.73
N GLN A 20 2.92 -11.46 -4.19
CA GLN A 20 2.74 -11.15 -5.61
C GLN A 20 3.83 -10.20 -6.07
N LEU A 21 4.57 -10.59 -7.11
CA LEU A 21 5.55 -9.73 -7.72
C LEU A 21 4.86 -8.59 -8.49
N GLU A 22 5.15 -7.34 -8.14
CA GLU A 22 4.76 -6.16 -8.92
C GLU A 22 5.74 -5.92 -10.07
N TYR A 23 7.01 -5.97 -9.75
CA TYR A 23 8.09 -5.82 -10.71
C TYR A 23 9.40 -6.38 -10.17
N ILE A 24 10.32 -6.64 -11.06
CA ILE A 24 11.73 -6.82 -10.79
C ILE A 24 12.53 -5.90 -11.71
N SER A 25 13.51 -5.23 -11.17
CA SER A 25 14.48 -4.45 -11.95
C SER A 25 15.90 -4.81 -11.57
N TYR A 26 16.79 -4.64 -12.53
CA TYR A 26 18.22 -4.59 -12.31
C TYR A 26 18.70 -3.18 -12.68
N SER A 27 19.40 -2.55 -11.79
CA SER A 27 19.88 -1.18 -11.96
C SER A 27 21.35 -1.08 -11.60
N LYS A 28 22.07 -0.32 -12.40
CA LYS A 28 23.40 0.15 -12.09
C LYS A 28 23.38 1.66 -12.16
N PHE A 29 23.82 2.30 -11.09
CA PHE A 29 23.89 3.76 -11.01
C PHE A 29 25.08 4.22 -11.87
N GLU A 30 24.80 4.87 -12.98
CA GLU A 30 25.77 5.58 -13.82
C GLU A 30 25.64 7.10 -13.56
N ASP A 31 26.52 7.90 -14.11
CA ASP A 31 26.65 9.35 -13.80
C ASP A 31 25.37 10.20 -14.04
N ASP A 32 24.38 9.66 -14.74
CA ASP A 32 23.11 10.33 -15.07
C ASP A 32 21.93 9.91 -14.14
N TRP A 33 22.17 9.06 -13.14
CA TRP A 33 21.12 8.64 -12.23
C TRP A 33 20.68 9.77 -11.29
N ASN A 34 19.43 10.19 -11.44
CA ASN A 34 18.81 11.17 -10.56
C ASN A 34 17.83 10.47 -9.61
N SER A 35 18.27 10.26 -8.40
CA SER A 35 17.46 9.65 -7.35
C SER A 35 16.42 10.65 -6.85
N GLN A 36 15.13 10.29 -6.94
CA GLN A 36 14.02 11.10 -6.44
C GLN A 36 13.40 10.45 -5.21
N LEU A 37 13.17 11.26 -4.18
CA LEU A 37 12.46 10.81 -3.00
C LEU A 37 11.03 10.40 -3.38
N HIS A 38 10.67 9.14 -3.11
CA HIS A 38 9.38 8.56 -3.48
C HIS A 38 8.87 7.55 -2.46
N SER A 39 7.63 7.11 -2.60
CA SER A 39 7.04 6.04 -1.82
C SER A 39 6.10 5.20 -2.69
N HIS A 40 5.85 3.98 -2.29
CA HIS A 40 4.96 3.06 -3.00
C HIS A 40 4.22 2.13 -2.03
N PRO A 41 3.08 1.54 -2.47
CA PRO A 41 2.17 0.79 -1.63
C PRO A 41 2.51 -0.70 -1.45
N PHE A 42 3.70 -1.10 -1.72
CA PHE A 42 4.16 -2.48 -1.61
C PHE A 42 5.53 -2.50 -0.96
N MET A 43 5.94 -3.67 -0.48
CA MET A 43 7.28 -3.86 0.03
C MET A 43 8.28 -3.90 -1.11
N GLU A 44 9.41 -3.22 -0.97
CA GLU A 44 10.57 -3.44 -1.82
C GLU A 44 11.64 -4.24 -1.09
N ILE A 45 12.26 -5.13 -1.85
CA ILE A 45 13.39 -5.92 -1.41
C ILE A 45 14.49 -5.71 -2.44
N ALA A 46 15.56 -5.03 -2.04
CA ALA A 46 16.71 -4.80 -2.92
C ALA A 46 17.91 -5.61 -2.47
N LEU A 47 18.59 -6.24 -3.44
CA LEU A 47 19.82 -6.97 -3.25
C LEU A 47 20.96 -6.21 -3.91
N VAL A 48 21.90 -5.70 -3.12
CA VAL A 48 23.09 -5.02 -3.62
C VAL A 48 24.11 -6.05 -4.07
N VAL A 49 24.36 -6.08 -5.37
CA VAL A 49 25.28 -7.04 -6.03
C VAL A 49 26.62 -6.40 -6.39
N GLY A 50 26.71 -5.08 -6.36
CA GLY A 50 27.94 -4.35 -6.61
C GLY A 50 27.90 -2.93 -6.04
N GLY A 51 29.06 -2.36 -5.77
CA GLY A 51 29.21 -0.98 -5.35
C GLY A 51 28.87 -0.70 -3.89
N GLU A 52 28.76 0.58 -3.58
CA GLU A 52 28.44 1.12 -2.26
C GLU A 52 27.70 2.45 -2.36
N GLY A 53 26.99 2.82 -1.30
CA GLY A 53 26.21 4.06 -1.25
C GLY A 53 25.42 4.17 0.04
N SER A 54 24.25 4.81 -0.02
CA SER A 54 23.35 4.91 1.13
C SER A 54 21.88 4.81 0.72
N LEU A 55 21.06 4.33 1.64
CA LEU A 55 19.60 4.39 1.60
C LEU A 55 19.14 5.51 2.53
N LEU A 56 18.43 6.50 2.00
CA LEU A 56 17.65 7.43 2.82
C LEU A 56 16.25 6.83 2.99
N LEU A 57 15.86 6.52 4.21
CA LEU A 57 14.53 6.03 4.57
C LEU A 57 13.91 6.97 5.59
N GLU A 58 12.86 7.67 5.21
CA GLU A 58 12.24 8.77 5.96
C GLU A 58 13.28 9.88 6.28
N SER A 59 13.80 9.94 7.50
CA SER A 59 14.80 10.92 7.94
C SER A 59 16.14 10.29 8.28
N ASN A 60 16.28 8.98 8.13
CA ASN A 60 17.47 8.25 8.51
C ASN A 60 18.23 7.77 7.27
N GLU A 61 19.54 7.90 7.32
CA GLU A 61 20.42 7.43 6.27
C GLU A 61 21.18 6.20 6.73
N TYR A 62 21.18 5.15 5.89
CA TYR A 62 21.80 3.86 6.17
C TYR A 62 22.85 3.56 5.11
N PRO A 63 24.09 3.23 5.48
CA PRO A 63 25.10 2.81 4.51
C PRO A 63 24.71 1.47 3.89
N VAL A 64 24.93 1.35 2.58
CA VAL A 64 24.69 0.13 1.82
C VAL A 64 25.90 -0.24 0.98
N ALA A 65 26.18 -1.54 0.88
CA ALA A 65 27.31 -2.06 0.13
C ALA A 65 26.97 -3.43 -0.46
N THR A 66 27.80 -3.90 -1.39
CA THR A 66 27.71 -5.24 -1.95
C THR A 66 27.49 -6.31 -0.87
N GLY A 67 26.51 -7.19 -1.07
CA GLY A 67 26.14 -8.23 -0.12
C GLY A 67 25.09 -7.79 0.91
N ASN A 68 24.57 -6.56 0.82
CA ASN A 68 23.46 -6.13 1.64
C ASN A 68 22.10 -6.44 0.99
N LEU A 69 21.15 -6.84 1.81
CA LEU A 69 19.72 -6.88 1.47
C LEU A 69 19.06 -5.67 2.11
N ILE A 70 18.32 -4.91 1.31
CA ILE A 70 17.57 -3.73 1.74
C ILE A 70 16.09 -4.11 1.79
N LEU A 71 15.42 -3.78 2.89
CA LEU A 71 14.01 -4.02 3.11
C LEU A 71 13.28 -2.70 3.30
N ILE A 72 12.47 -2.30 2.33
CA ILE A 72 11.72 -1.05 2.37
C ILE A 72 10.23 -1.36 2.57
N PRO A 73 9.67 -1.03 3.75
CA PRO A 73 8.25 -1.26 4.02
C PRO A 73 7.34 -0.42 3.13
N PRO A 74 6.08 -0.83 2.91
CA PRO A 74 5.09 -0.04 2.18
C PRO A 74 4.93 1.38 2.75
N ASN A 75 4.75 2.36 1.85
CA ASN A 75 4.46 3.76 2.15
C ASN A 75 5.56 4.54 2.89
N LYS A 76 6.76 3.99 2.98
CA LYS A 76 7.91 4.72 3.51
C LYS A 76 8.55 5.56 2.43
N LEU A 77 8.81 6.84 2.74
CA LEU A 77 9.49 7.76 1.86
C LEU A 77 10.97 7.40 1.81
N HIS A 78 11.50 7.14 0.63
CA HIS A 78 12.88 6.66 0.48
C HIS A 78 13.51 7.08 -0.85
N THR A 79 14.83 6.99 -0.87
CA THR A 79 15.67 7.12 -2.07
C THR A 79 17.04 6.53 -1.81
N GLU A 80 17.75 6.13 -2.87
CA GLU A 80 19.11 5.58 -2.80
C GLU A 80 20.10 6.58 -3.38
N PHE A 81 21.27 6.63 -2.77
CA PHE A 81 22.44 7.38 -3.26
C PHE A 81 23.57 6.42 -3.57
N SER A 82 24.21 6.61 -4.71
CA SER A 82 25.34 5.81 -5.14
C SER A 82 26.65 6.56 -4.91
N SER A 83 27.70 5.85 -4.52
CA SER A 83 29.05 6.40 -4.48
C SER A 83 29.53 6.67 -5.91
N PRO A 84 30.04 7.88 -6.22
CA PRO A 84 30.55 8.18 -7.56
C PRO A 84 31.76 7.33 -7.97
N SER A 85 32.57 6.89 -7.01
CA SER A 85 33.78 6.09 -7.26
C SER A 85 33.51 4.59 -7.32
N ASN A 86 32.38 4.11 -6.79
CA ASN A 86 32.02 2.70 -6.70
C ASN A 86 30.50 2.55 -6.84
N ALA A 87 30.01 2.68 -8.06
CA ALA A 87 28.60 2.81 -8.36
C ALA A 87 27.78 1.61 -7.87
N LEU A 88 26.67 1.89 -7.18
CA LEU A 88 25.71 0.88 -6.73
C LEU A 88 25.14 0.09 -7.91
N GLU A 89 25.08 -1.21 -7.71
CA GLU A 89 24.50 -2.17 -8.63
C GLU A 89 23.59 -3.12 -7.85
N TYR A 90 22.31 -3.22 -8.20
CA TYR A 90 21.36 -3.98 -7.42
C TYR A 90 20.18 -4.51 -8.22
N TYR A 91 19.58 -5.58 -7.71
CA TYR A 91 18.22 -6.01 -8.06
C TYR A 91 17.22 -5.45 -7.10
N ILE A 92 16.05 -4.99 -7.58
CA ILE A 92 14.91 -4.60 -6.74
C ILE A 92 13.69 -5.42 -7.12
N LEU A 93 13.00 -5.95 -6.11
CA LEU A 93 11.69 -6.58 -6.20
C LEU A 93 10.64 -5.70 -5.54
N GLY A 94 9.59 -5.33 -6.26
CA GLY A 94 8.35 -4.83 -5.65
C GLY A 94 7.42 -5.99 -5.38
N VAL A 95 6.99 -6.20 -4.13
CA VAL A 95 6.20 -7.38 -3.73
C VAL A 95 4.99 -6.96 -2.91
N ARG A 96 3.78 -7.38 -3.34
CA ARG A 96 2.52 -7.23 -2.57
C ARG A 96 2.21 -8.49 -1.76
N ASN A 97 1.35 -8.32 -0.78
CA ASN A 97 0.90 -9.40 0.11
C ASN A 97 2.07 -10.13 0.78
N PHE A 98 3.09 -9.36 1.11
CA PHE A 98 4.30 -9.85 1.74
C PHE A 98 4.82 -8.80 2.71
N SER A 99 5.08 -9.20 3.94
CA SER A 99 5.78 -8.38 4.92
C SER A 99 6.86 -9.21 5.59
N ILE A 100 7.97 -8.56 5.87
CA ILE A 100 9.04 -9.11 6.69
C ILE A 100 9.04 -8.28 7.97
N GLN A 101 8.88 -8.97 9.10
CA GLN A 101 9.03 -8.39 10.43
C GLN A 101 10.29 -8.95 11.07
N GLU A 102 11.08 -8.09 11.68
CA GLU A 102 12.19 -8.55 12.50
C GLU A 102 11.68 -9.30 13.73
N GLY A 103 12.26 -10.45 13.98
CA GLY A 103 12.30 -11.03 15.30
C GLY A 103 13.28 -10.23 16.11
N ILE A 104 12.79 -9.55 17.14
CA ILE A 104 13.46 -8.65 18.08
C ILE A 104 14.98 -8.93 18.19
N VAL A 105 15.80 -8.22 17.43
CA VAL A 105 17.19 -7.97 17.81
C VAL A 105 17.18 -6.62 18.51
N GLN A 106 17.13 -6.66 19.84
CA GLN A 106 17.28 -5.49 20.68
C GLN A 106 18.75 -5.06 20.65
N GLU A 107 19.10 -4.12 19.79
CA GLU A 107 20.11 -3.13 20.11
C GLU A 107 19.44 -1.76 20.15
N GLY A 108 19.19 -1.32 21.37
CA GLY A 108 18.93 0.05 21.81
C GLY A 108 17.99 0.91 20.98
N ASN A 109 16.72 0.66 20.86
CA ASN A 109 15.55 1.50 20.61
C ASN A 109 14.42 0.78 19.86
N GLY A 110 14.53 -0.51 19.55
CA GLY A 110 13.41 -1.31 19.00
C GLY A 110 13.05 -1.02 17.55
N GLU A 111 13.89 -0.33 16.78
CA GLU A 111 13.68 -0.09 15.36
C GLU A 111 14.37 -1.15 14.50
N SER A 112 13.62 -1.69 13.57
CA SER A 112 14.04 -2.63 12.54
C SER A 112 15.08 -1.99 11.61
N LEU A 113 16.25 -2.60 11.46
CA LEU A 113 17.26 -2.11 10.52
C LEU A 113 16.85 -2.43 9.09
N PRO A 114 16.70 -1.44 8.19
CA PRO A 114 16.28 -1.68 6.82
C PRO A 114 17.36 -2.32 5.96
N VAL A 115 18.59 -2.45 6.45
CA VAL A 115 19.75 -2.96 5.72
C VAL A 115 20.37 -4.14 6.47
N LEU A 116 20.37 -5.30 5.82
CA LEU A 116 20.83 -6.57 6.40
C LEU A 116 22.07 -7.09 5.64
N PRO A 117 23.21 -7.26 6.28
CA PRO A 117 24.35 -7.93 5.66
C PRO A 117 24.05 -9.44 5.52
N LEU A 118 24.11 -9.95 4.31
CA LEU A 118 23.75 -11.35 4.04
C LEU A 118 24.89 -12.34 4.35
N GLY A 119 26.15 -11.92 4.27
CA GLY A 119 27.28 -12.82 4.47
C GLY A 119 27.20 -14.05 3.55
N GLU A 120 27.26 -15.26 4.13
CA GLU A 120 27.19 -16.52 3.37
C GLU A 120 25.85 -16.74 2.65
N LEU A 121 24.78 -16.07 3.12
CA LEU A 121 23.45 -16.17 2.47
C LEU A 121 23.42 -15.56 1.07
N MET A 122 24.34 -14.66 0.74
CA MET A 122 24.45 -14.05 -0.58
C MET A 122 24.47 -15.12 -1.68
N SER A 123 25.26 -16.18 -1.49
CA SER A 123 25.38 -17.29 -2.43
C SER A 123 24.08 -18.07 -2.69
N LEU A 124 23.11 -17.99 -1.79
CA LEU A 124 21.81 -18.65 -1.91
C LEU A 124 20.73 -17.69 -2.42
N ILE A 125 20.83 -16.40 -2.12
CA ILE A 125 19.81 -15.38 -2.40
C ILE A 125 20.01 -14.77 -3.79
N GLU A 126 21.23 -14.42 -4.16
CA GLU A 126 21.54 -13.82 -5.47
C GLU A 126 21.03 -14.65 -6.66
N PRO A 127 21.22 -16.00 -6.71
CA PRO A 127 20.66 -16.81 -7.79
C PRO A 127 19.13 -16.70 -7.89
N VAL A 128 18.41 -16.53 -6.77
CA VAL A 128 16.95 -16.40 -6.76
C VAL A 128 16.52 -15.12 -7.44
N PHE A 129 17.20 -13.99 -7.15
CA PHE A 129 16.94 -12.72 -7.83
C PHE A 129 17.26 -12.78 -9.32
N THR A 130 18.41 -13.35 -9.66
CA THR A 130 18.85 -13.49 -11.06
C THR A 130 17.88 -14.34 -11.86
N GLU A 131 17.43 -15.47 -11.30
CA GLU A 131 16.47 -16.36 -11.96
C GLU A 131 15.10 -15.67 -12.13
N MET A 132 14.58 -14.99 -11.10
CA MET A 132 13.34 -14.21 -11.23
C MET A 132 13.45 -13.14 -12.32
N PHE A 133 14.58 -12.42 -12.39
CA PHE A 133 14.82 -11.42 -13.41
C PHE A 133 14.81 -12.01 -14.81
N HIS A 134 15.45 -13.18 -15.00
CA HIS A 134 15.46 -13.87 -16.28
C HIS A 134 14.09 -14.39 -16.68
N GLU A 135 13.32 -14.96 -15.76
CA GLU A 135 11.95 -15.42 -16.03
C GLU A 135 11.04 -14.26 -16.46
N MET A 136 11.13 -13.11 -15.77
CA MET A 136 10.39 -11.90 -16.15
C MET A 136 10.85 -11.27 -17.45
N LYS A 137 12.13 -11.45 -17.83
CA LYS A 137 12.67 -10.97 -19.11
C LYS A 137 12.25 -11.84 -20.28
N LEU A 138 12.26 -13.16 -20.10
CA LEU A 138 12.11 -14.11 -21.20
C LEU A 138 10.65 -14.54 -21.44
N HIS A 139 9.77 -14.33 -20.47
CA HIS A 139 8.33 -14.68 -20.53
C HIS A 139 8.06 -16.11 -21.04
N ARG A 140 8.86 -17.08 -20.58
CA ARG A 140 8.69 -18.49 -20.95
C ARG A 140 7.34 -19.02 -20.44
N SER A 141 6.83 -20.08 -21.08
CA SER A 141 5.63 -20.74 -20.58
C SER A 141 5.80 -21.15 -19.12
N GLY A 142 4.86 -20.75 -18.25
CA GLY A 142 4.93 -21.02 -16.81
C GLY A 142 5.79 -20.04 -16.00
N HIS A 143 6.32 -18.96 -16.60
CA HIS A 143 7.14 -17.97 -15.90
C HIS A 143 6.46 -17.38 -14.65
N GLU A 144 5.15 -17.15 -14.69
CA GLU A 144 4.40 -16.65 -13.50
C GLU A 144 4.47 -17.61 -12.32
N MET A 145 4.31 -18.92 -12.59
CA MET A 145 4.40 -19.95 -11.57
C MET A 145 5.84 -20.10 -11.05
N MET A 146 6.83 -19.98 -11.93
CA MET A 146 8.24 -19.98 -11.56
C MET A 146 8.59 -18.81 -10.66
N VAL A 147 8.20 -17.60 -11.03
CA VAL A 147 8.40 -16.38 -10.22
C VAL A 147 7.74 -16.51 -8.87
N GLN A 148 6.51 -17.04 -8.80
CA GLN A 148 5.80 -17.27 -7.54
C GLN A 148 6.56 -18.26 -6.63
N SER A 149 7.10 -19.34 -7.21
CA SER A 149 7.90 -20.33 -6.51
C SER A 149 9.20 -19.75 -5.97
N LEU A 150 9.85 -18.89 -6.76
CA LEU A 150 11.09 -18.20 -6.38
C LEU A 150 10.86 -17.18 -5.26
N LEU A 151 9.73 -16.46 -5.28
CA LEU A 151 9.34 -15.57 -4.18
C LEU A 151 9.12 -16.34 -2.87
N LEU A 152 8.44 -17.47 -2.92
CA LEU A 152 8.26 -18.34 -1.76
C LEU A 152 9.59 -18.90 -1.27
N LYS A 153 10.47 -19.32 -2.18
CA LYS A 153 11.84 -19.76 -1.85
C LYS A 153 12.62 -18.65 -1.15
N LEU A 154 12.57 -17.41 -1.67
CA LEU A 154 13.23 -16.25 -1.07
C LEU A 154 12.72 -16.03 0.36
N ALA A 155 11.42 -16.02 0.57
CA ALA A 155 10.81 -15.87 1.88
C ALA A 155 11.29 -16.94 2.88
N VAL A 156 11.33 -18.20 2.45
CA VAL A 156 11.82 -19.31 3.28
C VAL A 156 13.31 -19.17 3.60
N LEU A 157 14.13 -18.76 2.64
CA LEU A 157 15.56 -18.54 2.88
C LEU A 157 15.80 -17.44 3.91
N LEU A 158 15.07 -16.33 3.79
CA LEU A 158 15.15 -15.22 4.73
C LEU A 158 14.73 -15.63 6.14
N THR A 159 13.59 -16.33 6.29
CA THR A 159 13.09 -16.73 7.60
C THR A 159 13.89 -17.84 8.29
N ARG A 160 14.58 -18.69 7.51
CA ARG A 160 15.38 -19.79 8.08
C ARG A 160 16.76 -19.38 8.55
N ARG A 161 17.31 -18.33 8.02
CA ARG A 161 18.71 -17.94 8.19
C ARG A 161 18.90 -16.58 8.83
N THR A 162 17.81 -15.85 9.07
CA THR A 162 17.79 -14.58 9.76
C THR A 162 16.71 -14.65 10.84
N ASP A 163 16.77 -13.77 11.82
CA ASP A 163 15.70 -13.64 12.83
C ASP A 163 14.42 -12.98 12.27
N LEU A 164 14.35 -12.87 10.95
CA LEU A 164 13.20 -12.29 10.25
C LEU A 164 12.01 -13.24 10.25
N LYS A 165 10.84 -12.70 10.47
CA LYS A 165 9.57 -13.41 10.32
C LYS A 165 8.89 -12.91 9.05
N ALA A 166 8.86 -13.73 8.01
CA ALA A 166 8.01 -13.45 6.85
C ALA A 166 6.56 -13.76 7.22
N SER A 167 5.67 -12.82 7.01
CA SER A 167 4.24 -13.06 7.05
C SER A 167 3.65 -12.87 5.66
N PHE A 168 2.78 -13.80 5.29
CA PHE A 168 2.00 -13.77 4.05
C PHE A 168 0.57 -13.31 4.34
N ASP A 169 0.38 -12.68 5.51
CA ASP A 169 -0.95 -12.34 5.98
C ASP A 169 -1.39 -11.00 5.40
N SER A 170 -2.06 -11.07 4.26
CA SER A 170 -2.77 -9.94 3.68
C SER A 170 -3.86 -9.38 4.61
N THR A 171 -4.24 -10.13 5.63
CA THR A 171 -5.38 -9.80 6.50
C THR A 171 -5.08 -8.59 7.38
N GLU A 172 -3.89 -8.49 7.96
CA GLU A 172 -3.53 -7.37 8.85
C GLU A 172 -3.23 -6.08 8.07
N GLU A 173 -2.48 -6.18 6.97
CA GLU A 173 -2.25 -5.04 6.07
C GLU A 173 -3.57 -4.55 5.45
N MET A 174 -4.42 -5.50 5.06
CA MET A 174 -5.74 -5.21 4.53
C MET A 174 -6.62 -4.52 5.59
N ARG A 175 -6.60 -4.98 6.85
CA ARG A 175 -7.31 -4.34 7.96
C ARG A 175 -6.78 -2.93 8.22
N ARG A 176 -5.47 -2.74 8.23
CA ARG A 176 -4.84 -1.40 8.38
C ARG A 176 -5.25 -0.49 7.22
N GLY A 177 -5.17 -0.95 5.99
CA GLY A 177 -5.61 -0.19 4.82
C GLY A 177 -7.10 0.17 4.89
N CYS A 178 -7.96 -0.75 5.31
CA CYS A 178 -9.39 -0.47 5.53
C CYS A 178 -9.62 0.52 6.68
N ALA A 179 -8.84 0.45 7.76
CA ALA A 179 -8.91 1.40 8.88
C ALA A 179 -8.50 2.82 8.44
N ILE A 180 -7.41 2.95 7.68
CA ILE A 180 -6.96 4.22 7.08
C ILE A 180 -8.06 4.82 6.19
N VAL A 181 -8.66 4.02 5.31
CA VAL A 181 -9.76 4.46 4.44
C VAL A 181 -10.97 4.93 5.26
N LYS A 182 -11.31 4.20 6.31
CA LYS A 182 -12.41 4.57 7.19
C LYS A 182 -12.16 5.92 7.87
N GLU A 183 -10.99 6.11 8.46
CA GLU A 183 -10.58 7.36 9.11
C GLU A 183 -10.55 8.52 8.13
N TYR A 184 -10.01 8.30 6.93
CA TYR A 184 -10.02 9.30 5.87
C TYR A 184 -11.43 9.71 5.47
N ILE A 185 -12.35 8.77 5.27
CA ILE A 185 -13.75 9.06 4.96
C ILE A 185 -14.41 9.80 6.13
N ASP A 186 -14.15 9.39 7.38
CA ASP A 186 -14.73 10.04 8.58
C ASP A 186 -14.27 11.50 8.73
N SER A 187 -13.06 11.83 8.26
CA SER A 187 -12.49 13.19 8.30
C SER A 187 -12.88 14.05 7.09
N HIS A 188 -13.14 13.43 5.93
CA HIS A 188 -13.31 14.10 4.64
C HIS A 188 -14.65 13.75 3.97
N TYR A 189 -15.66 13.33 4.75
CA TYR A 189 -16.94 12.86 4.19
C TYR A 189 -17.64 13.86 3.28
N ALA A 190 -17.44 15.16 3.50
CA ALA A 190 -18.02 16.23 2.67
C ALA A 190 -17.32 16.39 1.30
N ASP A 191 -16.07 15.94 1.19
CA ASP A 191 -15.27 16.12 -0.01
C ASP A 191 -15.66 15.14 -1.14
N LYS A 192 -15.27 15.49 -2.36
CA LYS A 192 -15.43 14.61 -3.50
C LYS A 192 -14.35 13.51 -3.45
N ILE A 193 -14.66 12.39 -2.80
CA ILE A 193 -13.78 11.23 -2.70
C ILE A 193 -14.10 10.25 -3.84
N THR A 194 -13.05 9.75 -4.51
CA THR A 194 -13.16 8.69 -5.52
C THR A 194 -12.57 7.38 -5.01
N LEU A 195 -12.96 6.26 -5.62
CA LEU A 195 -12.33 4.96 -5.32
C LEU A 195 -10.83 4.94 -5.66
N ASP A 196 -10.40 5.74 -6.63
CA ASP A 196 -8.98 5.89 -6.97
C ASP A 196 -8.19 6.56 -5.85
N ASP A 197 -8.76 7.59 -5.23
CA ASP A 197 -8.14 8.27 -4.08
C ASP A 197 -8.01 7.30 -2.90
N LEU A 198 -9.06 6.57 -2.59
CA LEU A 198 -9.08 5.62 -1.49
C LEU A 198 -8.14 4.43 -1.74
N ALA A 199 -8.06 3.95 -2.98
CA ALA A 199 -7.13 2.89 -3.36
C ALA A 199 -5.66 3.35 -3.22
N ARG A 200 -5.37 4.60 -3.58
CA ARG A 200 -4.04 5.21 -3.42
C ARG A 200 -3.65 5.36 -1.95
N ILE A 201 -4.55 5.88 -1.12
CA ILE A 201 -4.31 6.10 0.31
C ILE A 201 -4.12 4.79 1.06
N SER A 202 -4.94 3.78 0.74
CA SER A 202 -4.88 2.47 1.41
C SER A 202 -3.85 1.52 0.83
N CYS A 203 -3.33 1.85 -0.35
CA CYS A 203 -2.45 0.98 -1.11
C CYS A 203 -3.08 -0.37 -1.49
N ILE A 204 -4.41 -0.42 -1.50
CA ILE A 204 -5.20 -1.58 -1.90
C ILE A 204 -5.78 -1.32 -3.29
N SER A 205 -5.77 -2.32 -4.18
CA SER A 205 -6.44 -2.17 -5.47
C SER A 205 -7.93 -1.90 -5.29
N LYS A 206 -8.55 -1.12 -6.18
CA LYS A 206 -9.97 -0.75 -6.10
C LYS A 206 -10.90 -1.96 -5.85
N PHE A 207 -10.65 -3.05 -6.56
CA PHE A 207 -11.44 -4.27 -6.43
C PHE A 207 -11.34 -4.88 -5.03
N HIS A 208 -10.12 -5.08 -4.54
CA HIS A 208 -9.87 -5.60 -3.21
C HIS A 208 -10.38 -4.65 -2.13
N LEU A 209 -10.19 -3.34 -2.31
CA LEU A 209 -10.68 -2.35 -1.35
C LEU A 209 -12.20 -2.41 -1.18
N ILE A 210 -12.97 -2.46 -2.27
CA ILE A 210 -14.43 -2.57 -2.18
C ILE A 210 -14.83 -3.81 -1.39
N HIS A 211 -14.21 -4.94 -1.71
CA HIS A 211 -14.53 -6.22 -1.08
C HIS A 211 -14.13 -6.26 0.41
N GLU A 212 -12.88 -5.94 0.72
CA GLU A 212 -12.36 -6.03 2.08
C GLU A 212 -12.90 -4.93 3.00
N PHE A 213 -13.09 -3.71 2.51
CA PHE A 213 -13.73 -2.66 3.27
C PHE A 213 -15.20 -3.00 3.57
N SER A 214 -15.90 -3.65 2.62
CA SER A 214 -17.26 -4.14 2.86
C SER A 214 -17.31 -5.21 3.95
N ARG A 215 -16.31 -6.09 4.01
CA ARG A 215 -16.18 -7.07 5.10
C ARG A 215 -15.83 -6.39 6.44
N TYR A 216 -14.98 -5.38 6.42
CA TYR A 216 -14.50 -4.68 7.62
C TYR A 216 -15.55 -3.75 8.22
N VAL A 217 -16.30 -3.01 7.40
CA VAL A 217 -17.24 -1.95 7.81
C VAL A 217 -18.71 -2.34 7.58
N GLY A 218 -18.95 -3.41 6.81
CA GLY A 218 -20.31 -3.86 6.44
C GLY A 218 -20.92 -3.15 5.24
N LYS A 219 -20.21 -2.19 4.62
CA LYS A 219 -20.66 -1.44 3.43
C LYS A 219 -19.46 -1.06 2.55
N PRO A 220 -19.64 -0.94 1.21
CA PRO A 220 -18.60 -0.40 0.32
C PRO A 220 -18.18 1.02 0.70
N PRO A 221 -16.94 1.46 0.37
CA PRO A 221 -16.40 2.76 0.80
C PRO A 221 -17.28 3.95 0.46
N ILE A 222 -17.73 4.09 -0.80
CA ILE A 222 -18.56 5.22 -1.23
C ILE A 222 -19.96 5.17 -0.58
N ALA A 223 -20.51 3.98 -0.35
CA ALA A 223 -21.78 3.85 0.39
C ALA A 223 -21.59 4.22 1.88
N TYR A 224 -20.45 3.92 2.45
CA TYR A 224 -20.08 4.36 3.80
C TYR A 224 -19.97 5.88 3.88
N GLN A 225 -19.30 6.53 2.92
CA GLN A 225 -19.23 8.00 2.84
C GLN A 225 -20.64 8.63 2.80
N LEU A 226 -21.51 8.12 1.94
CA LEU A 226 -22.89 8.61 1.86
C LEU A 226 -23.63 8.45 3.19
N LYS A 227 -23.45 7.32 3.88
CA LYS A 227 -24.04 7.12 5.21
C LYS A 227 -23.51 8.15 6.22
N ARG A 228 -22.20 8.44 6.22
CA ARG A 228 -21.62 9.48 7.10
C ARG A 228 -22.22 10.85 6.82
N ARG A 229 -22.39 11.23 5.56
CA ARG A 229 -23.09 12.48 5.17
C ARG A 229 -24.51 12.54 5.72
N ILE A 230 -25.27 11.43 5.63
CA ILE A 230 -26.63 11.38 6.17
C ILE A 230 -26.63 11.50 7.69
N GLN A 231 -25.71 10.83 8.39
CA GLN A 231 -25.59 10.97 9.85
C GLN A 231 -25.34 12.41 10.25
N GLU A 232 -24.40 13.09 9.58
CA GLU A 232 -24.08 14.48 9.87
C GLU A 232 -25.25 15.42 9.52
N SER A 233 -26.00 15.10 8.44
CA SER A 233 -27.19 15.88 8.08
C SER A 233 -28.27 15.86 9.16
N LYS A 234 -28.42 14.77 9.91
CA LYS A 234 -29.35 14.70 11.04
C LYS A 234 -28.98 15.70 12.12
N TYR A 235 -27.68 15.72 12.48
CA TYR A 235 -27.19 16.69 13.46
C TYR A 235 -27.46 18.13 13.02
N LEU A 236 -27.14 18.46 11.75
CA LEU A 236 -27.41 19.82 11.22
C LEU A 236 -28.90 20.14 11.13
N LEU A 237 -29.76 19.18 10.79
CA LEU A 237 -31.22 19.35 10.76
C LEU A 237 -31.82 19.60 12.16
N GLU A 238 -31.20 19.04 13.19
CA GLU A 238 -31.60 19.16 14.59
C GLU A 238 -31.05 20.40 15.28
N SER A 239 -29.80 20.77 14.98
CA SER A 239 -29.07 21.80 15.72
C SER A 239 -29.02 23.17 15.04
N THR A 240 -29.48 23.28 13.79
CA THR A 240 -29.42 24.53 13.02
C THR A 240 -30.70 24.84 12.24
N ASP A 241 -30.89 26.12 11.93
CA ASP A 241 -31.95 26.60 11.04
C ASP A 241 -31.53 26.66 9.55
N SER A 242 -30.37 26.09 9.22
CA SER A 242 -29.83 26.07 7.85
C SER A 242 -30.83 25.47 6.87
N SER A 243 -30.94 26.03 5.67
CA SER A 243 -31.85 25.51 4.65
C SER A 243 -31.44 24.09 4.22
N ILE A 244 -32.39 23.34 3.70
CA ILE A 244 -32.12 22.00 3.13
C ILE A 244 -31.10 22.07 2.00
N ALA A 245 -31.07 23.19 1.26
CA ALA A 245 -30.10 23.46 0.20
C ALA A 245 -28.69 23.65 0.77
N ASP A 246 -28.55 24.46 1.81
CA ASP A 246 -27.26 24.74 2.45
C ASP A 246 -26.69 23.46 3.08
N ILE A 247 -27.49 22.69 3.79
CA ILE A 247 -27.07 21.41 4.38
C ILE A 247 -26.59 20.46 3.26
N SER A 248 -27.35 20.34 2.17
CA SER A 248 -26.97 19.53 1.03
C SER A 248 -25.61 19.93 0.44
N CYS A 249 -25.38 21.24 0.29
CA CYS A 249 -24.13 21.80 -0.23
C CYS A 249 -22.96 21.56 0.75
N THR A 250 -23.13 21.90 2.00
CA THR A 250 -22.12 21.73 3.07
C THR A 250 -21.64 20.29 3.19
N LEU A 251 -22.54 19.32 3.00
CA LEU A 251 -22.23 17.90 3.07
C LEU A 251 -21.72 17.29 1.75
N GLY A 252 -21.54 18.12 0.72
CA GLY A 252 -20.92 17.71 -0.54
C GLY A 252 -21.85 16.86 -1.43
N PHE A 253 -23.18 16.98 -1.32
CA PHE A 253 -24.09 16.34 -2.27
C PHE A 253 -24.12 17.12 -3.58
N SER A 254 -24.20 16.40 -4.70
CA SER A 254 -24.26 16.98 -6.04
C SER A 254 -25.54 17.76 -6.33
N SER A 255 -26.62 17.50 -5.59
CA SER A 255 -27.89 18.21 -5.69
C SER A 255 -28.78 17.97 -4.46
N ILE A 256 -29.71 18.89 -4.21
CA ILE A 256 -30.74 18.77 -3.16
C ILE A 256 -31.60 17.52 -3.38
N SER A 257 -31.88 17.18 -4.63
CA SER A 257 -32.65 16.00 -4.99
C SER A 257 -31.92 14.72 -4.62
N HIS A 258 -30.64 14.63 -4.92
CA HIS A 258 -29.79 13.49 -4.51
C HIS A 258 -29.73 13.35 -3.00
N PHE A 259 -29.52 14.46 -2.28
CA PHE A 259 -29.54 14.46 -0.81
C PHE A 259 -30.90 13.94 -0.29
N SER A 260 -31.99 14.53 -0.73
CA SER A 260 -33.34 14.19 -0.24
C SER A 260 -33.72 12.73 -0.49
N GLN A 261 -33.35 12.19 -1.68
CA GLN A 261 -33.57 10.77 -2.00
C GLN A 261 -32.74 9.85 -1.07
N ARG A 262 -31.46 10.15 -0.88
CA ARG A 262 -30.58 9.36 0.00
C ARG A 262 -31.02 9.43 1.46
N PHE A 263 -31.38 10.61 1.94
CA PHE A 263 -31.89 10.78 3.29
C PHE A 263 -33.19 10.00 3.51
N LYS A 264 -34.12 10.07 2.55
CA LYS A 264 -35.37 9.30 2.61
C LYS A 264 -35.14 7.79 2.61
N LEU A 265 -34.13 7.32 1.86
CA LEU A 265 -33.79 5.91 1.80
C LEU A 265 -33.22 5.39 3.13
N GLU A 266 -32.40 6.18 3.83
CA GLU A 266 -31.79 5.80 5.10
C GLU A 266 -32.72 6.03 6.31
N GLU A 267 -33.52 7.13 6.32
CA GLU A 267 -34.32 7.56 7.48
C GLU A 267 -35.85 7.37 7.29
N GLY A 268 -36.29 6.84 6.14
CA GLY A 268 -37.71 6.57 5.86
C GLY A 268 -38.57 7.81 5.58
N CYS A 269 -38.06 9.03 5.75
CA CYS A 269 -38.79 10.27 5.50
C CYS A 269 -37.90 11.35 4.89
N SER A 270 -38.50 12.40 4.32
CA SER A 270 -37.72 13.50 3.75
C SER A 270 -37.02 14.33 4.84
N PRO A 271 -35.91 15.03 4.51
CA PRO A 271 -35.18 15.90 5.47
C PRO A 271 -36.10 16.94 6.13
N LEU A 272 -36.99 17.56 5.36
CA LEU A 272 -37.93 18.55 5.87
C LEU A 272 -38.96 17.93 6.86
N LYS A 273 -39.44 16.71 6.55
CA LYS A 273 -40.34 15.99 7.46
C LYS A 273 -39.63 15.55 8.73
N TYR A 274 -38.38 15.14 8.61
CA TYR A 274 -37.52 14.80 9.75
C TYR A 274 -37.35 16.01 10.69
N ARG A 275 -36.96 17.17 10.16
CA ARG A 275 -36.80 18.41 10.94
C ARG A 275 -38.08 18.79 11.70
N LYS A 276 -39.24 18.75 11.01
CA LYS A 276 -40.54 19.08 11.65
C LYS A 276 -40.87 18.11 12.79
N ARG A 277 -40.59 16.82 12.63
CA ARG A 277 -40.81 15.82 13.66
C ARG A 277 -39.99 16.09 14.91
N VAL A 278 -38.69 16.31 14.73
CA VAL A 278 -37.75 16.55 15.86
C VAL A 278 -38.07 17.88 16.56
N ALA A 279 -38.53 18.91 15.82
CA ALA A 279 -38.97 20.17 16.42
C ALA A 279 -40.25 20.04 17.22
N GLN A 280 -41.10 19.04 16.98
CA GLN A 280 -42.30 18.76 17.75
C GLN A 280 -42.05 17.89 18.99
N GLU A 281 -40.93 17.16 19.02
CA GLU A 281 -40.51 16.29 20.12
C GLU A 281 -39.68 17.04 21.20
N ARG A 282 -39.28 18.30 20.93
CA ARG A 282 -38.61 19.23 21.86
C ARG A 282 -39.63 20.11 22.57
#